data_047e622c436513609df2c81cc8c1b0b0
#
_entry.id   047e622c436513609df2c81cc8c1b0b0
#
_cell.length_a   1.000
_cell.length_b   1.000
_cell.length_c   1.000
_cell.angle_alpha   90.00
_cell.angle_beta   90.00
_cell.angle_gamma   90.00
#
_symmetry.space_group_name_H-M   'P 1'
#
loop_
_entity.id
_entity.type
_entity.pdbx_description
1 polymer ?
#
loop_
_entity_poly.entity_id
_entity_poly.type
_entity_poly.pdbx_seq_one_letter_code
_entity_poly.pdbx_strand_id
1 'polypeptide(L)'
;MNQYKNLFESIEINGLTLENRLVMTPMGTNFGEQNGEMSFLHMDYYERRAQGGYRLLIVENACVKYPEGSNGTTQLRIDADNYIPRLYKLCETIHQYGAKIAIQLNHAGASALESRIGMQPVSASNLPNKECGAIPRKLSVEEIYSIADDYATSAKRAQTIGFDAIEIHAGHSYLILRFLLPLTNDRTDEFGGNIENRARFAKIIVEKVRKVVGPRFPVIIRISADEFLDGDNTLEDSIE
;
A
#
# COMPACT_ATOMS: atom_id res chain seq x y z
N MET A 1 -5.47 26.42 -28.76
CA MET A 1 -4.46 26.19 -27.69
C MET A 1 -4.98 25.06 -26.81
N ASN A 2 -4.16 24.04 -26.52
CA ASN A 2 -4.60 22.91 -25.68
C ASN A 2 -4.79 23.40 -24.24
N GLN A 3 -6.03 23.49 -23.78
CA GLN A 3 -6.41 23.99 -22.45
C GLN A 3 -5.75 23.16 -21.33
N TYR A 4 -5.32 21.93 -21.60
CA TYR A 4 -4.76 20.98 -20.65
C TYR A 4 -3.28 20.64 -20.95
N LYS A 5 -2.52 21.62 -21.45
CA LYS A 5 -1.13 21.41 -21.85
C LYS A 5 -0.31 20.69 -20.76
N ASN A 6 -0.38 21.15 -19.52
CA ASN A 6 0.40 20.61 -18.40
C ASN A 6 0.05 19.15 -18.05
N LEU A 7 -1.19 18.71 -18.33
CA LEU A 7 -1.63 17.34 -18.06
C LEU A 7 -0.95 16.31 -18.98
N PHE A 8 -0.63 16.74 -20.19
CA PHE A 8 -0.02 15.90 -21.23
C PHE A 8 1.48 16.13 -21.42
N GLU A 9 2.11 16.89 -20.53
CA GLU A 9 3.56 17.00 -20.45
C GLU A 9 4.16 15.85 -19.66
N SER A 10 5.35 15.41 -20.07
CA SER A 10 6.08 14.39 -19.35
C SER A 10 6.47 14.86 -17.94
N ILE A 11 6.65 13.90 -17.03
CA ILE A 11 7.17 14.11 -15.69
C ILE A 11 8.12 12.99 -15.32
N GLU A 12 9.14 13.29 -14.53
CA GLU A 12 10.06 12.30 -13.99
C GLU A 12 9.83 12.15 -12.48
N ILE A 13 9.75 10.88 -12.02
CA ILE A 13 9.64 10.50 -10.61
C ILE A 13 10.80 9.58 -10.26
N ASN A 14 11.84 10.12 -9.63
CA ASN A 14 13.04 9.36 -9.22
C ASN A 14 13.63 8.50 -10.36
N GLY A 15 13.79 9.09 -11.55
CA GLY A 15 14.31 8.40 -12.73
C GLY A 15 13.28 7.61 -13.55
N LEU A 16 12.03 7.54 -13.11
CA LEU A 16 10.93 6.97 -13.88
C LEU A 16 10.25 8.08 -14.69
N THR A 17 10.37 8.04 -16.00
CA THR A 17 9.71 8.99 -16.90
C THR A 17 8.30 8.52 -17.25
N LEU A 18 7.31 9.39 -17.02
CA LEU A 18 5.93 9.24 -17.46
C LEU A 18 5.67 10.21 -18.61
N GLU A 19 5.06 9.75 -19.72
CA GLU A 19 4.78 10.59 -20.90
C GLU A 19 3.65 11.60 -20.66
N ASN A 20 2.85 11.43 -19.64
CA ASN A 20 1.83 12.39 -19.19
C ASN A 20 1.60 12.24 -17.67
N ARG A 21 0.79 13.12 -17.10
CA ARG A 21 0.50 13.19 -15.65
C ARG A 21 -0.81 12.54 -15.25
N LEU A 22 -1.37 11.67 -16.11
CA LEU A 22 -2.57 10.89 -15.79
C LEU A 22 -2.17 9.64 -15.00
N VAL A 23 -2.56 9.61 -13.74
CA VAL A 23 -2.30 8.49 -12.83
C VAL A 23 -3.63 7.83 -12.45
N MET A 24 -3.72 6.51 -12.66
CA MET A 24 -4.79 5.71 -12.08
C MET A 24 -4.41 5.34 -10.65
N THR A 25 -5.12 5.90 -9.68
CA THR A 25 -4.91 5.60 -8.27
C THR A 25 -5.44 4.20 -7.90
N PRO A 26 -4.89 3.55 -6.87
CA PRO A 26 -5.33 2.21 -6.47
C PRO A 26 -6.76 2.22 -5.93
N MET A 27 -7.57 1.25 -6.38
CA MET A 27 -8.95 1.07 -5.92
C MET A 27 -9.25 -0.43 -5.82
N GLY A 28 -9.62 -0.91 -4.65
CA GLY A 28 -10.00 -2.30 -4.42
C GLY A 28 -11.23 -2.70 -5.24
N THR A 29 -11.05 -3.61 -6.18
CA THR A 29 -12.10 -4.04 -7.11
C THR A 29 -12.80 -5.33 -6.66
N ASN A 30 -12.17 -6.13 -5.80
CA ASN A 30 -12.56 -7.50 -5.46
C ASN A 30 -12.61 -8.45 -6.68
N PHE A 31 -11.83 -8.18 -7.71
CA PHE A 31 -11.74 -9.02 -8.90
C PHE A 31 -10.71 -10.15 -8.79
N GLY A 32 -9.95 -10.22 -7.69
CA GLY A 32 -8.98 -11.28 -7.45
C GLY A 32 -9.62 -12.65 -7.30
N GLU A 33 -8.82 -13.70 -7.51
CA GLU A 33 -9.22 -15.06 -7.18
C GLU A 33 -9.28 -15.26 -5.65
N GLN A 34 -10.01 -16.27 -5.21
CA GLN A 34 -10.17 -16.55 -3.77
C GLN A 34 -8.84 -16.82 -3.03
N ASN A 35 -7.83 -17.29 -3.76
CA ASN A 35 -6.48 -17.51 -3.22
C ASN A 35 -5.59 -16.26 -3.22
N GLY A 36 -6.10 -15.10 -3.71
CA GLY A 36 -5.36 -13.84 -3.82
C GLY A 36 -4.53 -13.70 -5.10
N GLU A 37 -4.67 -14.61 -6.07
CA GLU A 37 -4.08 -14.44 -7.39
C GLU A 37 -4.80 -13.35 -8.19
N MET A 38 -4.06 -12.73 -9.10
CA MET A 38 -4.63 -11.84 -10.12
C MET A 38 -5.50 -12.64 -11.10
N SER A 39 -6.77 -12.27 -11.23
CA SER A 39 -7.69 -12.88 -12.20
C SER A 39 -7.52 -12.29 -13.61
N PHE A 40 -8.09 -12.95 -14.62
CA PHE A 40 -8.15 -12.38 -15.97
C PHE A 40 -9.01 -11.11 -16.03
N LEU A 41 -10.10 -11.05 -15.23
CA LEU A 41 -10.92 -9.85 -15.13
C LEU A 41 -10.12 -8.64 -14.57
N HIS A 42 -9.25 -8.88 -13.61
CA HIS A 42 -8.31 -7.88 -13.11
C HIS A 42 -7.36 -7.38 -14.21
N MET A 43 -6.78 -8.31 -14.99
CA MET A 43 -5.86 -7.95 -16.09
C MET A 43 -6.57 -7.07 -17.11
N ASP A 44 -7.76 -7.46 -17.57
CA ASP A 44 -8.57 -6.69 -18.51
C ASP A 44 -8.93 -5.31 -17.97
N TYR A 45 -9.21 -5.23 -16.66
CA TYR A 45 -9.53 -3.98 -15.99
C TYR A 45 -8.37 -2.99 -16.07
N TYR A 46 -7.14 -3.40 -15.78
CA TYR A 46 -5.96 -2.53 -15.85
C TYR A 46 -5.55 -2.27 -17.30
N GLU A 47 -5.61 -3.28 -18.16
CA GLU A 47 -5.28 -3.14 -19.58
C GLU A 47 -6.11 -2.05 -20.27
N ARG A 48 -7.43 -2.01 -20.05
CA ARG A 48 -8.31 -0.96 -20.60
C ARG A 48 -7.90 0.45 -20.18
N ARG A 49 -7.34 0.64 -18.97
CA ARG A 49 -6.85 1.95 -18.50
C ARG A 49 -5.54 2.34 -19.21
N ALA A 50 -4.65 1.39 -19.40
CA ALA A 50 -3.43 1.61 -20.18
C ALA A 50 -3.77 1.99 -21.64
N GLN A 51 -4.69 1.28 -22.27
CA GLN A 51 -5.24 1.61 -23.60
C GLN A 51 -5.86 3.01 -23.62
N GLY A 52 -6.54 3.41 -22.56
CA GLY A 52 -7.15 4.73 -22.38
C GLY A 52 -6.17 5.89 -22.21
N GLY A 53 -4.86 5.61 -22.12
CA GLY A 53 -3.81 6.64 -22.11
C GLY A 53 -3.29 7.04 -20.74
N TYR A 54 -3.67 6.36 -19.66
CA TYR A 54 -2.97 6.52 -18.35
C TYR A 54 -1.51 6.11 -18.51
N ARG A 55 -0.60 6.90 -17.96
CA ARG A 55 0.85 6.62 -18.01
C ARG A 55 1.43 6.08 -16.71
N LEU A 56 0.69 6.14 -15.62
CA LEU A 56 0.99 5.36 -14.41
C LEU A 56 -0.30 4.71 -13.91
N LEU A 57 -0.27 3.40 -13.73
CA LEU A 57 -1.35 2.65 -13.10
C LEU A 57 -0.83 2.11 -11.76
N ILE A 58 -1.54 2.39 -10.66
CA ILE A 58 -1.22 1.81 -9.36
C ILE A 58 -2.23 0.70 -9.09
N VAL A 59 -1.72 -0.53 -9.07
CA VAL A 59 -2.53 -1.71 -8.76
C VAL A 59 -3.01 -1.65 -7.32
N GLU A 60 -4.25 -2.07 -7.10
CA GLU A 60 -4.91 -2.06 -5.81
C GLU A 60 -4.12 -2.77 -4.72
N ASN A 61 -4.48 -2.49 -3.47
CA ASN A 61 -3.78 -2.96 -2.29
C ASN A 61 -3.52 -4.49 -2.30
N ALA A 62 -2.26 -4.86 -2.37
CA ALA A 62 -1.80 -6.25 -2.28
C ALA A 62 -1.32 -6.56 -0.86
N CYS A 63 -1.79 -7.67 -0.30
CA CYS A 63 -1.44 -8.12 1.04
C CYS A 63 0.04 -8.55 1.10
N VAL A 64 0.78 -8.01 2.08
CA VAL A 64 2.21 -8.32 2.30
C VAL A 64 2.42 -9.44 3.31
N LYS A 65 1.38 -9.83 4.08
CA LYS A 65 1.43 -10.87 5.12
C LYS A 65 0.07 -11.57 5.25
N TYR A 66 -0.08 -12.70 4.62
CA TYR A 66 -1.34 -13.46 4.71
C TYR A 66 -1.24 -14.53 5.81
N PRO A 67 -2.33 -14.83 6.58
CA PRO A 67 -3.64 -14.18 6.51
C PRO A 67 -3.77 -12.89 7.33
N GLU A 68 -2.87 -12.61 8.26
CA GLU A 68 -2.94 -11.53 9.26
C GLU A 68 -3.20 -10.15 8.67
N GLY A 69 -2.54 -9.85 7.54
CA GLY A 69 -2.61 -8.54 6.86
C GLY A 69 -3.68 -8.44 5.79
N SER A 70 -4.55 -9.44 5.63
CA SER A 70 -5.57 -9.44 4.58
C SER A 70 -6.82 -8.67 4.99
N ASN A 71 -7.39 -7.88 4.07
CA ASN A 71 -8.66 -7.18 4.26
C ASN A 71 -9.86 -7.86 3.56
N GLY A 72 -9.64 -8.95 2.83
CA GLY A 72 -10.71 -9.64 2.11
C GLY A 72 -10.30 -10.96 1.47
N THR A 73 -11.30 -11.73 1.05
CA THR A 73 -11.12 -13.08 0.48
C THR A 73 -10.55 -13.06 -0.94
N THR A 74 -10.73 -11.96 -1.67
CA THR A 74 -10.29 -11.78 -3.06
C THR A 74 -9.25 -10.68 -3.19
N GLN A 75 -8.69 -10.22 -2.07
CA GLN A 75 -7.59 -9.26 -2.09
C GLN A 75 -6.36 -9.88 -2.74
N LEU A 76 -5.70 -9.11 -3.60
CA LEU A 76 -4.42 -9.50 -4.18
C LEU A 76 -3.38 -9.77 -3.10
N ARG A 77 -2.50 -10.73 -3.38
CA ARG A 77 -1.39 -11.11 -2.53
C ARG A 77 -0.07 -10.94 -3.26
N ILE A 78 0.94 -10.55 -2.51
CA ILE A 78 2.34 -10.44 -2.97
C ILE A 78 3.32 -10.97 -1.92
N ASP A 79 2.80 -11.62 -0.89
CA ASP A 79 3.55 -12.17 0.24
C ASP A 79 4.35 -13.44 -0.10
N ALA A 80 4.09 -14.09 -1.25
CA ALA A 80 4.76 -15.31 -1.66
C ALA A 80 5.06 -15.37 -3.18
N ASP A 81 6.00 -16.21 -3.58
CA ASP A 81 6.49 -16.27 -4.96
C ASP A 81 5.52 -16.91 -5.94
N ASN A 82 4.54 -17.68 -5.46
CA ASN A 82 3.49 -18.26 -6.29
C ASN A 82 2.58 -17.21 -6.97
N TYR A 83 2.59 -15.95 -6.51
CA TYR A 83 1.85 -14.85 -7.14
C TYR A 83 2.61 -14.15 -8.28
N ILE A 84 3.92 -14.45 -8.45
CA ILE A 84 4.77 -13.84 -9.46
C ILE A 84 4.23 -14.01 -10.89
N PRO A 85 3.82 -15.23 -11.34
CA PRO A 85 3.54 -15.44 -12.76
C PRO A 85 2.44 -14.55 -13.33
N ARG A 86 1.32 -14.39 -12.61
CA ARG A 86 0.20 -13.57 -13.10
C ARG A 86 0.46 -12.07 -12.95
N LEU A 87 1.16 -11.65 -11.88
CA LEU A 87 1.57 -10.25 -11.73
C LEU A 87 2.62 -9.85 -12.79
N TYR A 88 3.55 -10.75 -13.13
CA TYR A 88 4.48 -10.56 -14.25
C TYR A 88 3.71 -10.37 -15.57
N LYS A 89 2.72 -11.24 -15.85
CA LYS A 89 1.89 -11.14 -17.06
C LYS A 89 1.16 -9.80 -17.12
N LEU A 90 0.66 -9.29 -16.00
CA LEU A 90 0.06 -7.96 -15.93
C LEU A 90 1.07 -6.87 -16.32
N CYS A 91 2.28 -6.87 -15.73
CA CYS A 91 3.31 -5.88 -16.05
C CYS A 91 3.64 -5.88 -17.56
N GLU A 92 3.86 -7.07 -18.15
CA GLU A 92 4.09 -7.24 -19.57
C GLU A 92 2.94 -6.64 -20.41
N THR A 93 1.69 -6.92 -20.02
CA THR A 93 0.51 -6.41 -20.72
C THR A 93 0.45 -4.88 -20.69
N ILE A 94 0.68 -4.27 -19.52
CA ILE A 94 0.60 -2.81 -19.35
C ILE A 94 1.75 -2.10 -20.10
N HIS A 95 2.95 -2.66 -20.06
CA HIS A 95 4.12 -2.11 -20.75
C HIS A 95 3.95 -2.07 -22.29
N GLN A 96 3.16 -2.98 -22.89
CA GLN A 96 2.87 -2.97 -24.33
C GLN A 96 2.16 -1.68 -24.79
N TYR A 97 1.47 -0.98 -23.88
CA TYR A 97 0.81 0.31 -24.15
C TYR A 97 1.65 1.53 -23.77
N GLY A 98 2.92 1.33 -23.42
CA GLY A 98 3.83 2.39 -23.00
C GLY A 98 3.50 2.99 -21.61
N ALA A 99 2.58 2.39 -20.89
CA ALA A 99 2.26 2.79 -19.51
C ALA A 99 3.23 2.18 -18.51
N LYS A 100 3.40 2.84 -17.37
CA LYS A 100 4.14 2.38 -16.19
C LYS A 100 3.19 1.81 -15.18
N ILE A 101 3.66 0.87 -14.38
CA ILE A 101 2.82 0.18 -13.41
C ILE A 101 3.48 0.12 -12.04
N ALA A 102 2.73 0.47 -11.00
CA ALA A 102 3.10 0.30 -9.59
C ALA A 102 2.13 -0.66 -8.91
N ILE A 103 2.50 -1.20 -7.75
CA ILE A 103 1.60 -1.97 -6.90
C ILE A 103 1.55 -1.37 -5.50
N GLN A 104 0.35 -1.25 -4.93
CA GLN A 104 0.17 -0.77 -3.57
C GLN A 104 0.35 -1.93 -2.58
N LEU A 105 1.29 -1.79 -1.65
CA LEU A 105 1.58 -2.74 -0.58
C LEU A 105 0.77 -2.41 0.66
N ASN A 106 0.06 -3.39 1.22
CA ASN A 106 -0.86 -3.16 2.33
C ASN A 106 -0.82 -4.26 3.39
N HIS A 107 -1.10 -3.85 4.62
CA HIS A 107 -1.45 -4.70 5.74
C HIS A 107 -2.70 -4.14 6.40
N ALA A 108 -3.77 -4.94 6.45
CA ALA A 108 -5.09 -4.47 6.88
C ALA A 108 -5.14 -4.00 8.35
N GLY A 109 -4.29 -4.57 9.21
CA GLY A 109 -4.29 -4.22 10.64
C GLY A 109 -5.66 -4.47 11.28
N ALA A 110 -6.14 -3.51 12.08
CA ALA A 110 -7.44 -3.57 12.74
C ALA A 110 -8.65 -3.60 11.79
N SER A 111 -8.45 -3.32 10.49
CA SER A 111 -9.51 -3.40 9.48
C SER A 111 -9.68 -4.81 8.90
N ALA A 112 -8.84 -5.77 9.29
CA ALA A 112 -9.05 -7.17 9.00
C ALA A 112 -10.25 -7.72 9.79
N LEU A 113 -11.05 -8.56 9.15
CA LEU A 113 -12.17 -9.24 9.82
C LEU A 113 -11.71 -10.60 10.34
N GLU A 114 -11.82 -10.81 11.66
CA GLU A 114 -11.44 -12.08 12.33
C GLU A 114 -12.07 -13.29 11.65
N SER A 115 -13.34 -13.20 11.26
CA SER A 115 -14.06 -14.27 10.56
C SER A 115 -13.47 -14.64 9.19
N ARG A 116 -12.67 -13.74 8.59
CA ARG A 116 -12.02 -13.95 7.28
C ARG A 116 -10.59 -14.41 7.41
N ILE A 117 -9.85 -13.82 8.37
CA ILE A 117 -8.42 -14.15 8.55
C ILE A 117 -8.19 -15.33 9.50
N GLY A 118 -9.23 -15.76 10.25
CA GLY A 118 -9.16 -16.89 11.19
C GLY A 118 -8.36 -16.62 12.46
N MET A 119 -8.06 -15.33 12.75
CA MET A 119 -7.32 -14.90 13.93
C MET A 119 -7.72 -13.50 14.35
N GLN A 120 -7.39 -13.11 15.59
CA GLN A 120 -7.61 -11.74 16.06
C GLN A 120 -6.78 -10.75 15.23
N PRO A 121 -7.38 -9.66 14.70
CA PRO A 121 -6.66 -8.60 14.01
C PRO A 121 -5.57 -7.98 14.89
N VAL A 122 -4.57 -7.37 14.27
CA VAL A 122 -3.47 -6.70 14.97
C VAL A 122 -3.47 -5.19 14.70
N SER A 123 -2.91 -4.39 15.64
CA SER A 123 -2.85 -2.94 15.48
C SER A 123 -1.72 -2.34 16.34
N ALA A 124 -1.59 -1.00 16.28
CA ALA A 124 -0.75 -0.23 17.19
C ALA A 124 -1.16 -0.42 18.66
N SER A 125 -2.46 -0.58 18.93
CA SER A 125 -3.06 -0.66 20.25
C SER A 125 -4.19 -1.70 20.30
N ASN A 126 -4.80 -1.89 21.48
CA ASN A 126 -6.02 -2.69 21.65
C ASN A 126 -7.30 -1.84 21.54
N LEU A 127 -7.20 -0.60 21.09
CA LEU A 127 -8.35 0.27 20.93
C LEU A 127 -9.28 -0.25 19.83
N PRO A 128 -10.61 -0.31 20.09
CA PRO A 128 -11.56 -0.85 19.13
C PRO A 128 -11.51 -0.09 17.78
N ASN A 129 -11.61 -0.83 16.69
CA ASN A 129 -11.83 -0.22 15.40
C ASN A 129 -13.28 0.27 15.30
N LYS A 130 -13.47 1.58 15.21
CA LYS A 130 -14.81 2.19 15.16
C LYS A 130 -15.62 1.83 13.91
N GLU A 131 -14.95 1.43 12.83
CA GLU A 131 -15.61 1.10 11.57
C GLU A 131 -16.24 -0.31 11.57
N CYS A 132 -15.58 -1.29 12.19
CA CYS A 132 -16.04 -2.67 12.18
C CYS A 132 -16.26 -3.28 13.58
N GLY A 133 -15.98 -2.51 14.66
CA GLY A 133 -16.13 -2.96 16.04
C GLY A 133 -15.10 -3.99 16.51
N ALA A 134 -14.14 -4.37 15.68
CA ALA A 134 -13.12 -5.34 16.05
C ALA A 134 -12.21 -4.77 17.14
N ILE A 135 -11.84 -5.61 18.11
CA ILE A 135 -10.82 -5.29 19.12
C ILE A 135 -9.53 -5.96 18.69
N PRO A 136 -8.56 -5.21 18.16
CA PRO A 136 -7.31 -5.78 17.70
C PRO A 136 -6.39 -6.14 18.87
N ARG A 137 -5.45 -7.03 18.63
CA ARG A 137 -4.31 -7.27 19.54
C ARG A 137 -3.22 -6.24 19.24
N LYS A 138 -2.66 -5.65 20.31
CA LYS A 138 -1.49 -4.77 20.20
C LYS A 138 -0.27 -5.57 19.76
N LEU A 139 0.43 -5.09 18.72
CA LEU A 139 1.68 -5.66 18.24
C LEU A 139 2.82 -5.47 19.25
N SER A 140 3.66 -6.49 19.40
CA SER A 140 4.96 -6.33 20.07
C SER A 140 5.93 -5.52 19.19
N VAL A 141 7.03 -5.04 19.78
CA VAL A 141 8.07 -4.32 19.04
C VAL A 141 8.70 -5.23 17.98
N GLU A 142 8.95 -6.49 18.31
CA GLU A 142 9.52 -7.48 17.41
C GLU A 142 8.60 -7.75 16.20
N GLU A 143 7.28 -7.83 16.45
CA GLU A 143 6.29 -8.01 15.39
C GLU A 143 6.23 -6.81 14.44
N ILE A 144 6.36 -5.58 14.97
CA ILE A 144 6.42 -4.35 14.16
C ILE A 144 7.60 -4.40 13.19
N TYR A 145 8.79 -4.78 13.68
CA TYR A 145 9.98 -4.93 12.84
C TYR A 145 9.83 -6.07 11.82
N SER A 146 9.20 -7.19 12.20
CA SER A 146 8.93 -8.32 11.30
C SER A 146 7.97 -7.92 10.16
N ILE A 147 6.89 -7.19 10.47
CA ILE A 147 5.98 -6.70 9.43
C ILE A 147 6.69 -5.72 8.48
N ALA A 148 7.60 -4.88 8.99
CA ALA A 148 8.39 -4.03 8.12
C ALA A 148 9.33 -4.84 7.18
N ASP A 149 9.80 -6.01 7.59
CA ASP A 149 10.54 -6.94 6.72
C ASP A 149 9.62 -7.59 5.66
N ASP A 150 8.36 -7.88 6.00
CA ASP A 150 7.37 -8.39 5.05
C ASP A 150 7.09 -7.36 3.93
N TYR A 151 7.00 -6.05 4.27
CA TYR A 151 6.93 -4.97 3.27
C TYR A 151 8.17 -4.92 2.37
N ALA A 152 9.36 -5.00 2.96
CA ALA A 152 10.62 -4.98 2.20
C ALA A 152 10.72 -6.18 1.25
N THR A 153 10.38 -7.37 1.71
CA THR A 153 10.38 -8.60 0.90
C THR A 153 9.37 -8.49 -0.24
N SER A 154 8.16 -8.00 0.04
CA SER A 154 7.12 -7.78 -0.97
C SER A 154 7.52 -6.71 -1.99
N ALA A 155 8.17 -5.62 -1.57
CA ALA A 155 8.71 -4.60 -2.46
C ALA A 155 9.81 -5.16 -3.38
N LYS A 156 10.71 -5.99 -2.85
CA LYS A 156 11.74 -6.66 -3.67
C LYS A 156 11.11 -7.61 -4.68
N ARG A 157 10.07 -8.34 -4.27
CA ARG A 157 9.31 -9.22 -5.17
C ARG A 157 8.64 -8.41 -6.28
N ALA A 158 7.98 -7.28 -5.96
CA ALA A 158 7.38 -6.38 -6.95
C ALA A 158 8.42 -5.89 -7.98
N GLN A 159 9.60 -5.46 -7.53
CA GLN A 159 10.70 -5.07 -8.42
C GLN A 159 11.14 -6.24 -9.32
N THR A 160 11.25 -7.45 -8.79
CA THR A 160 11.65 -8.65 -9.54
C THR A 160 10.59 -9.07 -10.56
N ILE A 161 9.30 -8.87 -10.26
CA ILE A 161 8.17 -9.10 -11.16
C ILE A 161 8.21 -8.16 -12.37
N GLY A 162 8.76 -6.94 -12.22
CA GLY A 162 8.80 -5.94 -13.30
C GLY A 162 7.90 -4.74 -13.08
N PHE A 163 7.38 -4.53 -11.87
CA PHE A 163 6.76 -3.27 -11.53
C PHE A 163 7.77 -2.12 -11.59
N ASP A 164 7.36 -0.97 -12.13
CA ASP A 164 8.21 0.21 -12.27
C ASP A 164 8.33 1.00 -10.95
N ALA A 165 7.38 0.83 -10.02
CA ALA A 165 7.34 1.48 -8.72
C ALA A 165 6.54 0.65 -7.71
N ILE A 166 6.59 1.02 -6.44
CA ILE A 166 5.65 0.55 -5.41
C ILE A 166 5.01 1.75 -4.70
N GLU A 167 3.82 1.53 -4.14
CA GLU A 167 3.18 2.46 -3.23
C GLU A 167 2.98 1.79 -1.86
N ILE A 168 3.42 2.44 -0.78
CA ILE A 168 3.19 2.00 0.59
C ILE A 168 1.87 2.62 1.07
N HIS A 169 0.92 1.78 1.50
CA HIS A 169 -0.39 2.24 1.95
C HIS A 169 -0.36 2.64 3.42
N ALA A 170 -0.36 3.95 3.68
CA ALA A 170 -0.38 4.55 5.02
C ALA A 170 -1.65 5.40 5.24
N GLY A 171 -2.78 4.98 4.68
CA GLY A 171 -4.09 5.64 4.79
C GLY A 171 -5.24 4.66 5.05
N HIS A 172 -6.47 5.15 5.02
CA HIS A 172 -7.72 4.37 5.03
C HIS A 172 -7.84 3.39 6.20
N SER A 173 -7.51 3.81 7.43
CA SER A 173 -7.59 3.01 8.65
C SER A 173 -6.78 1.70 8.66
N TYR A 174 -5.85 1.51 7.71
CA TYR A 174 -4.97 0.34 7.66
C TYR A 174 -3.80 0.45 8.65
N LEU A 175 -3.01 -0.60 8.78
CA LEU A 175 -2.07 -0.78 9.87
C LEU A 175 -1.13 0.42 10.08
N ILE A 176 -0.50 0.94 9.02
CA ILE A 176 0.45 2.06 9.16
C ILE A 176 -0.26 3.31 9.67
N LEU A 177 -1.45 3.64 9.15
CA LEU A 177 -2.22 4.78 9.62
C LEU A 177 -2.57 4.65 11.11
N ARG A 178 -2.89 3.43 11.59
CA ARG A 178 -3.19 3.20 13.01
C ARG A 178 -2.03 3.53 13.95
N PHE A 179 -0.80 3.51 13.47
CA PHE A 179 0.36 4.00 14.23
C PHE A 179 0.46 5.53 14.19
N LEU A 180 0.12 6.14 13.07
CA LEU A 180 0.22 7.60 12.88
C LEU A 180 -0.78 8.37 13.75
N LEU A 181 -2.01 7.85 13.88
CA LEU A 181 -3.14 8.55 14.51
C LEU A 181 -3.09 8.47 16.05
N PRO A 182 -3.11 9.61 16.78
CA PRO A 182 -3.12 9.63 18.25
C PRO A 182 -4.36 8.95 18.84
N LEU A 183 -5.53 9.02 18.20
CA LEU A 183 -6.75 8.38 18.69
C LEU A 183 -6.76 6.85 18.56
N THR A 184 -5.83 6.26 17.81
CA THR A 184 -5.72 4.80 17.62
C THR A 184 -4.43 4.21 18.13
N ASN A 185 -3.52 5.04 18.64
CA ASN A 185 -2.20 4.64 19.12
C ASN A 185 -1.97 5.14 20.57
N ASP A 186 -2.23 4.27 21.55
CA ASP A 186 -2.01 4.52 22.97
C ASP A 186 -0.65 4.01 23.47
N ARG A 187 0.31 3.76 22.57
CA ARG A 187 1.62 3.22 22.93
C ARG A 187 2.44 4.22 23.72
N THR A 188 3.21 3.71 24.67
CA THR A 188 4.15 4.47 25.51
C THR A 188 5.61 4.12 25.24
N ASP A 189 5.85 3.26 24.24
CA ASP A 189 7.17 2.90 23.75
C ASP A 189 7.59 3.81 22.56
N GLU A 190 8.68 3.44 21.87
CA GLU A 190 9.24 4.22 20.76
C GLU A 190 8.31 4.38 19.53
N PHE A 191 7.14 3.74 19.52
CA PHE A 191 6.15 3.80 18.43
C PHE A 191 4.90 4.61 18.81
N GLY A 192 4.88 5.32 19.93
CA GLY A 192 3.74 6.09 20.41
C GLY A 192 4.10 7.43 21.03
N GLY A 193 3.08 8.21 21.37
CA GLY A 193 3.24 9.55 21.95
C GLY A 193 3.35 10.64 20.88
N ASN A 194 4.52 11.27 20.72
CA ASN A 194 4.71 12.37 19.76
C ASN A 194 4.68 11.89 18.31
N ILE A 195 4.55 12.84 17.37
CA ILE A 195 4.40 12.53 15.94
C ILE A 195 5.62 11.76 15.40
N GLU A 196 6.83 12.11 15.82
CA GLU A 196 8.04 11.42 15.38
C GLU A 196 8.02 9.92 15.72
N ASN A 197 7.58 9.56 16.91
CA ASN A 197 7.44 8.18 17.35
C ASN A 197 6.28 7.47 16.64
N ARG A 198 5.15 8.15 16.46
CA ARG A 198 4.01 7.59 15.70
C ARG A 198 4.38 7.32 14.23
N ALA A 199 5.20 8.19 13.61
CA ALA A 199 5.69 8.02 12.25
C ALA A 199 6.82 6.97 12.11
N ARG A 200 7.41 6.52 13.21
CA ARG A 200 8.58 5.60 13.21
C ARG A 200 8.33 4.31 12.44
N PHE A 201 7.16 3.70 12.57
CA PHE A 201 6.85 2.47 11.84
C PHE A 201 6.86 2.70 10.31
N ALA A 202 6.23 3.76 9.83
CA ALA A 202 6.27 4.14 8.42
C ALA A 202 7.70 4.40 7.93
N LYS A 203 8.52 5.12 8.71
CA LYS A 203 9.93 5.39 8.40
C LYS A 203 10.73 4.11 8.28
N ILE A 204 10.61 3.16 9.23
CA ILE A 204 11.30 1.86 9.21
C ILE A 204 10.92 1.07 7.95
N ILE A 205 9.64 1.04 7.57
CA ILE A 205 9.19 0.38 6.34
C ILE A 205 9.88 1.00 5.13
N VAL A 206 9.85 2.33 4.99
CA VAL A 206 10.48 3.04 3.87
C VAL A 206 11.98 2.76 3.81
N GLU A 207 12.69 2.80 4.94
CA GLU A 207 14.12 2.52 5.03
C GLU A 207 14.46 1.08 4.61
N LYS A 208 13.72 0.08 5.14
CA LYS A 208 13.91 -1.32 4.78
C LYS A 208 13.60 -1.59 3.31
N VAL A 209 12.50 -1.03 2.80
CA VAL A 209 12.14 -1.08 1.37
C VAL A 209 13.25 -0.46 0.53
N ARG A 210 13.68 0.75 0.84
CA ARG A 210 14.74 1.46 0.10
C ARG A 210 16.04 0.66 0.06
N LYS A 211 16.39 0.00 1.17
CA LYS A 211 17.59 -0.85 1.26
C LYS A 211 17.56 -2.02 0.25
N VAL A 212 16.41 -2.62 0.01
CA VAL A 212 16.30 -3.81 -0.86
C VAL A 212 16.03 -3.49 -2.33
N VAL A 213 15.32 -2.38 -2.63
CA VAL A 213 15.01 -1.98 -4.01
C VAL A 213 16.06 -1.02 -4.61
N GLY A 214 16.93 -0.44 -3.76
CA GLY A 214 17.96 0.50 -4.18
C GLY A 214 17.47 1.94 -4.35
N PRO A 215 18.41 2.90 -4.57
CA PRO A 215 18.09 4.33 -4.49
C PRO A 215 17.24 4.86 -5.64
N ARG A 216 17.27 4.22 -6.81
CA ARG A 216 16.61 4.71 -8.04
C ARG A 216 15.22 4.12 -8.28
N PHE A 217 14.82 3.09 -7.56
CA PHE A 217 13.49 2.53 -7.72
C PHE A 217 12.46 3.44 -7.04
N PRO A 218 11.41 3.93 -7.75
CA PRO A 218 10.42 4.80 -7.16
C PRO A 218 9.63 4.13 -6.04
N VAL A 219 9.59 4.79 -4.89
CA VAL A 219 8.80 4.39 -3.71
C VAL A 219 7.87 5.55 -3.38
N ILE A 220 6.60 5.29 -3.49
CA ILE A 220 5.51 6.22 -3.21
C ILE A 220 4.94 5.87 -1.84
N ILE A 221 4.47 6.84 -1.08
CA ILE A 221 3.68 6.62 0.12
C ILE A 221 2.34 7.36 -0.02
N ARG A 222 1.25 6.68 0.30
CA ARG A 222 -0.09 7.26 0.36
C ARG A 222 -0.50 7.44 1.80
N ILE A 223 -0.72 8.67 2.21
CA ILE A 223 -1.15 9.03 3.57
C ILE A 223 -2.57 9.63 3.55
N SER A 224 -3.28 9.54 4.68
CA SER A 224 -4.42 10.39 4.99
C SER A 224 -3.85 11.67 5.60
N ALA A 225 -4.00 12.79 4.89
CA ALA A 225 -3.37 14.05 5.30
C ALA A 225 -4.10 14.74 6.45
N ASP A 226 -5.40 14.50 6.60
CA ASP A 226 -6.26 15.04 7.65
C ASP A 226 -7.39 14.04 7.90
N GLU A 227 -7.69 13.75 9.15
CA GLU A 227 -8.79 12.83 9.52
C GLU A 227 -10.10 13.60 9.81
N PHE A 228 -10.05 14.93 9.88
CA PHE A 228 -11.22 15.80 10.19
C PHE A 228 -11.90 15.43 11.51
N LEU A 229 -11.14 14.96 12.49
CA LEU A 229 -11.60 14.55 13.82
C LEU A 229 -10.83 15.31 14.90
N ASP A 230 -11.55 15.85 15.89
CA ASP A 230 -10.93 16.52 17.03
C ASP A 230 -9.99 15.57 17.78
N GLY A 231 -8.74 16.01 17.95
CA GLY A 231 -7.70 15.25 18.66
C GLY A 231 -7.01 14.17 17.83
N ASP A 232 -7.28 14.09 16.54
CA ASP A 232 -6.57 13.23 15.60
C ASP A 232 -5.57 14.02 14.72
N ASN A 233 -4.92 13.38 13.75
CA ASN A 233 -3.95 14.04 12.87
C ASN A 233 -4.61 15.15 12.05
N THR A 234 -3.93 16.29 12.02
CA THR A 234 -4.25 17.46 11.19
C THR A 234 -3.35 17.51 9.96
N LEU A 235 -3.64 18.45 9.05
CA LEU A 235 -2.76 18.71 7.91
C LEU A 235 -1.35 19.13 8.36
N GLU A 236 -1.25 19.91 9.44
CA GLU A 236 0.02 20.33 10.02
C GLU A 236 0.87 19.16 10.49
N ASP A 237 0.25 18.18 11.20
CA ASP A 237 0.93 16.94 11.61
C ASP A 237 1.43 16.14 10.40
N SER A 238 0.69 16.18 9.29
CA SER A 238 1.05 15.44 8.07
C SER A 238 2.15 16.10 7.24
N ILE A 239 2.43 17.38 7.47
CA ILE A 239 3.51 18.15 6.84
C ILE A 239 4.83 17.96 7.62
N GLU A 240 4.78 17.76 8.94
CA GLU A 240 5.93 17.50 9.81
C GLU A 240 6.57 16.14 9.49
#